data_55ebc973055599e16526dbbecd1da755
#
_entry.id   55ebc973055599e16526dbbecd1da755
#
_cell.length_a   1.000
_cell.length_b   1.000
_cell.length_c   1.000
_cell.angle_alpha   90.00
_cell.angle_beta   90.00
_cell.angle_gamma   90.00
#
_symmetry.space_group_name_H-M   'P 1'
#
loop_
_entity.id
_entity.type
_entity.pdbx_description
1 polymer ?
#
loop_
_entity_poly.entity_id
_entity_poly.type
_entity_poly.pdbx_seq_one_letter_code
_entity_poly.pdbx_strand_id
1 'polypeptide(L)'
;MKLQEFIVRRLILLIPVIWGVSVFTFAIAQVIPADPAAALCGEKCGVMGSNGLTAYESNVIRLGLDKPIVEQYWIYVTNLLQGDWGESVTFHRPVIEKLRDAAPITLEMSFLSLAMGFPMGISLGILSAVWQDKLFDQVSRFVAIAFVSLPIFWLAMMFQYI
;
A
#
# COMPACT_ATOMS: atom_id res chain seq x y z
N MET A 1 -10.16 -22.27 23.97
CA MET A 1 -10.48 -22.14 22.54
C MET A 1 -9.51 -23.01 21.76
N LYS A 2 -9.98 -23.87 20.88
CA LYS A 2 -9.10 -24.68 20.02
C LYS A 2 -8.45 -23.74 18.99
N LEU A 3 -7.18 -23.99 18.64
CA LEU A 3 -6.44 -23.16 17.67
C LEU A 3 -7.23 -22.97 16.35
N GLN A 4 -7.94 -24.00 15.92
CA GLN A 4 -8.78 -23.98 14.73
C GLN A 4 -9.93 -22.96 14.84
N GLU A 5 -10.63 -22.89 15.96
CA GLU A 5 -11.71 -21.91 16.19
C GLU A 5 -11.19 -20.48 16.17
N PHE A 6 -9.99 -20.27 16.72
CA PHE A 6 -9.34 -18.97 16.70
C PHE A 6 -8.99 -18.53 15.28
N ILE A 7 -8.41 -19.43 14.47
CA ILE A 7 -8.02 -19.14 13.08
C ILE A 7 -9.28 -18.87 12.25
N VAL A 8 -10.28 -19.74 12.31
CA VAL A 8 -11.54 -19.59 11.54
C VAL A 8 -12.23 -18.28 11.89
N ARG A 9 -12.34 -17.94 13.17
CA ARG A 9 -12.94 -16.69 13.60
C ARG A 9 -12.18 -15.47 13.06
N ARG A 10 -10.84 -15.52 13.03
CA ARG A 10 -10.02 -14.46 12.47
C ARG A 10 -10.21 -14.31 10.96
N LEU A 11 -10.26 -15.41 10.23
CA LEU A 11 -10.51 -15.41 8.78
C LEU A 11 -11.90 -14.84 8.44
N ILE A 12 -12.93 -15.19 9.21
CA ILE A 12 -14.27 -14.62 9.01
C ILE A 12 -14.28 -13.11 9.29
N LEU A 13 -13.58 -12.67 10.33
CA LEU A 13 -13.49 -11.24 10.66
C LEU A 13 -12.68 -10.43 9.64
N LEU A 14 -11.82 -11.06 8.83
CA LEU A 14 -11.10 -10.38 7.75
C LEU A 14 -12.07 -9.94 6.63
N ILE A 15 -13.15 -10.67 6.38
CA ILE A 15 -14.10 -10.33 5.32
C ILE A 15 -14.70 -8.93 5.50
N PRO A 16 -15.34 -8.60 6.66
CA PRO A 16 -15.88 -7.25 6.85
C PRO A 16 -14.80 -6.17 6.91
N VAL A 17 -13.57 -6.49 7.36
CA VAL A 17 -12.45 -5.55 7.35
C VAL A 17 -12.03 -5.23 5.92
N ILE A 18 -11.80 -6.23 5.08
CA ILE A 18 -11.44 -6.04 3.67
C ILE A 18 -12.54 -5.26 2.93
N TRP A 19 -13.80 -5.62 3.17
CA TRP A 19 -14.92 -4.90 2.58
C TRP A 19 -14.96 -3.43 3.04
N GLY A 20 -14.83 -3.18 4.34
CA GLY A 20 -14.80 -1.82 4.90
C GLY A 20 -13.64 -0.99 4.34
N VAL A 21 -12.45 -1.57 4.22
CA VAL A 21 -11.28 -0.91 3.59
C VAL A 21 -11.55 -0.59 2.13
N SER A 22 -12.15 -1.51 1.35
CA SER A 22 -12.47 -1.26 -0.06
C SER A 22 -13.48 -0.13 -0.25
N VAL A 23 -14.55 -0.11 0.58
CA VAL A 23 -15.54 0.99 0.58
C VAL A 23 -14.88 2.32 0.93
N PHE A 24 -14.04 2.32 1.97
CA PHE A 24 -13.35 3.53 2.43
C PHE A 24 -12.38 4.07 1.37
N THR A 25 -11.60 3.19 0.74
CA THR A 25 -10.68 3.56 -0.34
C THR A 25 -11.42 4.14 -1.53
N PHE A 26 -12.53 3.49 -1.93
CA PHE A 26 -13.37 4.00 -3.01
C PHE A 26 -13.99 5.37 -2.66
N ALA A 27 -14.50 5.54 -1.43
CA ALA A 27 -15.08 6.81 -0.97
C ALA A 27 -14.04 7.94 -0.98
N ILE A 28 -12.80 7.68 -0.54
CA ILE A 28 -11.71 8.67 -0.60
C ILE A 28 -11.44 9.06 -2.05
N ALA A 29 -11.38 8.11 -2.98
CA ALA A 29 -11.16 8.40 -4.39
C ALA A 29 -12.26 9.30 -4.99
N GLN A 30 -13.51 9.18 -4.52
CA GLN A 30 -14.62 10.04 -4.95
C GLN A 30 -14.58 11.47 -4.32
N VAL A 31 -14.00 11.61 -3.14
CA VAL A 31 -13.88 12.92 -2.45
C VAL A 31 -12.76 13.77 -3.04
N ILE A 32 -11.73 13.16 -3.60
CA ILE A 32 -10.63 13.88 -4.25
C ILE A 32 -11.18 14.55 -5.53
N PRO A 33 -11.10 15.89 -5.66
CA PRO A 33 -11.64 16.62 -6.82
C PRO A 33 -10.70 16.46 -8.03
N ALA A 34 -10.47 15.22 -8.44
CA ALA A 34 -9.70 14.88 -9.62
C ALA A 34 -10.60 14.04 -10.54
N ASP A 35 -10.67 14.40 -11.81
CA ASP A 35 -11.35 13.60 -12.82
C ASP A 35 -10.45 12.42 -13.21
N PRO A 36 -10.79 11.18 -12.79
CA PRO A 36 -9.95 10.02 -13.07
C PRO A 36 -9.87 9.69 -14.56
N ALA A 37 -10.89 10.02 -15.37
CA ALA A 37 -10.86 9.82 -16.80
C ALA A 37 -9.87 10.78 -17.48
N ALA A 38 -9.88 12.04 -17.07
CA ALA A 38 -8.91 13.05 -17.52
C ALA A 38 -7.49 12.71 -17.06
N ALA A 39 -7.33 12.27 -15.82
CA ALA A 39 -6.03 11.90 -15.26
C ALA A 39 -5.36 10.72 -15.99
N LEU A 40 -6.15 9.74 -16.47
CA LEU A 40 -5.63 8.61 -17.24
C LEU A 40 -5.27 8.95 -18.68
N CYS A 41 -6.00 9.84 -19.34
CA CYS A 41 -5.69 10.23 -20.71
C CYS A 41 -4.62 11.33 -20.82
N GLY A 42 -4.43 12.16 -19.79
CA GLY A 42 -3.45 13.24 -19.75
C GLY A 42 -3.58 14.18 -20.96
N GLU A 43 -2.48 14.41 -21.68
CA GLU A 43 -2.47 15.25 -22.87
C GLU A 43 -3.23 14.66 -24.08
N LYS A 44 -3.55 13.37 -24.03
CA LYS A 44 -4.19 12.65 -25.14
C LYS A 44 -5.72 12.58 -25.03
N CYS A 45 -6.34 13.31 -24.11
CA CYS A 45 -7.78 13.25 -23.86
C CYS A 45 -8.64 13.53 -25.09
N GLY A 46 -8.22 14.40 -26.00
CA GLY A 46 -8.90 14.72 -27.24
C GLY A 46 -8.59 13.81 -28.43
N VAL A 47 -7.70 12.84 -28.28
CA VAL A 47 -7.33 11.94 -29.38
C VAL A 47 -8.45 10.93 -29.61
N MET A 48 -8.95 10.87 -30.84
CA MET A 48 -9.95 9.87 -31.24
C MET A 48 -9.31 8.51 -31.42
N GLY A 49 -9.90 7.51 -30.79
CA GLY A 49 -9.53 6.11 -30.97
C GLY A 49 -10.18 5.53 -32.24
N SER A 50 -9.83 4.30 -32.58
CA SER A 50 -10.37 3.54 -33.70
C SER A 50 -11.88 3.25 -33.57
N ASN A 51 -12.44 3.37 -32.39
CA ASN A 51 -13.86 3.20 -32.07
C ASN A 51 -14.70 4.49 -32.24
N GLY A 52 -14.11 5.59 -32.70
CA GLY A 52 -14.79 6.88 -32.89
C GLY A 52 -15.03 7.67 -31.58
N LEU A 53 -14.55 7.17 -30.44
CA LEU A 53 -14.61 7.85 -29.13
C LEU A 53 -13.28 8.52 -28.84
N THR A 54 -13.33 9.62 -28.08
CA THR A 54 -12.12 10.21 -27.53
C THR A 54 -11.54 9.33 -26.43
N ALA A 55 -10.25 9.48 -26.14
CA ALA A 55 -9.60 8.76 -25.04
C ALA A 55 -10.30 9.05 -23.68
N TYR A 56 -10.80 10.26 -23.51
CA TYR A 56 -11.58 10.65 -22.33
C TYR A 56 -12.91 9.86 -22.25
N GLU A 57 -13.72 9.86 -23.32
CA GLU A 57 -14.99 9.14 -23.34
C GLU A 57 -14.81 7.63 -23.12
N SER A 58 -13.77 7.06 -23.73
CA SER A 58 -13.42 5.66 -23.52
C SER A 58 -13.11 5.35 -22.04
N ASN A 59 -12.40 6.24 -21.35
CA ASN A 59 -12.11 6.10 -19.93
C ASN A 59 -13.36 6.29 -19.07
N VAL A 60 -14.23 7.24 -19.39
CA VAL A 60 -15.51 7.44 -18.69
C VAL A 60 -16.36 6.17 -18.73
N ILE A 61 -16.51 5.57 -19.91
CA ILE A 61 -17.27 4.32 -20.09
C ILE A 61 -16.60 3.15 -19.35
N ARG A 62 -15.27 3.00 -19.49
CA ARG A 62 -14.51 1.91 -18.87
C ARG A 62 -14.57 1.95 -17.34
N LEU A 63 -14.50 3.13 -16.75
CA LEU A 63 -14.58 3.34 -15.32
C LEU A 63 -16.03 3.41 -14.81
N GLY A 64 -17.01 3.50 -15.71
CA GLY A 64 -18.41 3.61 -15.37
C GLY A 64 -18.77 4.93 -14.68
N LEU A 65 -18.03 6.01 -14.96
CA LEU A 65 -18.23 7.32 -14.32
C LEU A 65 -19.55 7.99 -14.69
N ASP A 66 -20.19 7.52 -15.75
CA ASP A 66 -21.54 7.89 -16.18
C ASP A 66 -22.66 7.26 -15.34
N LYS A 67 -22.30 6.31 -14.46
CA LYS A 67 -23.26 5.53 -13.67
C LYS A 67 -23.40 6.05 -12.24
N PRO A 68 -24.47 5.65 -11.51
CA PRO A 68 -24.61 5.94 -10.09
C PRO A 68 -23.42 5.40 -9.28
N ILE A 69 -23.05 6.09 -8.20
CA ILE A 69 -21.88 5.76 -7.35
C ILE A 69 -21.89 4.30 -6.88
N VAL A 70 -23.06 3.75 -6.59
CA VAL A 70 -23.20 2.35 -6.14
C VAL A 70 -22.79 1.38 -7.26
N GLU A 71 -23.17 1.66 -8.51
CA GLU A 71 -22.75 0.84 -9.66
C GLU A 71 -21.26 0.98 -9.95
N GLN A 72 -20.71 2.18 -9.81
CA GLN A 72 -19.25 2.40 -9.92
C GLN A 72 -18.48 1.54 -8.91
N TYR A 73 -18.95 1.48 -7.67
CA TYR A 73 -18.34 0.64 -6.64
C TYR A 73 -18.39 -0.85 -7.04
N TRP A 74 -19.51 -1.33 -7.55
CA TRP A 74 -19.61 -2.72 -7.98
C TRP A 74 -18.74 -3.04 -9.19
N ILE A 75 -18.62 -2.12 -10.15
CA ILE A 75 -17.67 -2.25 -11.28
C ILE A 75 -16.24 -2.34 -10.74
N TYR A 76 -15.86 -1.45 -9.83
CA TYR A 76 -14.54 -1.47 -9.19
C TYR A 76 -14.25 -2.81 -8.51
N VAL A 77 -15.17 -3.30 -7.69
CA VAL A 77 -15.00 -4.57 -6.96
C VAL A 77 -14.94 -5.77 -7.91
N THR A 78 -15.79 -5.82 -8.93
CA THR A 78 -15.81 -6.92 -9.90
C THR A 78 -14.55 -6.95 -10.75
N ASN A 79 -14.05 -5.81 -11.20
CA ASN A 79 -12.78 -5.71 -11.92
C ASN A 79 -11.61 -6.17 -11.06
N LEU A 80 -11.57 -5.74 -9.80
CA LEU A 80 -10.54 -6.15 -8.85
C LEU A 80 -10.52 -7.68 -8.62
N LEU A 81 -11.71 -8.31 -8.50
CA LEU A 81 -11.84 -9.75 -8.34
C LEU A 81 -11.47 -10.53 -9.60
N GLN A 82 -11.61 -9.95 -10.78
CA GLN A 82 -11.20 -10.52 -12.06
C GLN A 82 -9.70 -10.32 -12.35
N GLY A 83 -8.98 -9.61 -11.45
CA GLY A 83 -7.55 -9.33 -11.60
C GLY A 83 -7.25 -8.08 -12.44
N ASP A 84 -8.25 -7.32 -12.83
CA ASP A 84 -8.08 -5.99 -13.42
C ASP A 84 -7.96 -4.94 -12.30
N TRP A 85 -6.72 -4.59 -12.00
CA TRP A 85 -6.37 -3.59 -10.98
C TRP A 85 -6.34 -2.16 -11.54
N GLY A 86 -6.79 -2.00 -12.78
CA GLY A 86 -6.78 -0.72 -13.48
C GLY A 86 -5.40 -0.23 -13.88
N GLU A 87 -5.35 1.01 -14.32
CA GLU A 87 -4.13 1.69 -14.74
C GLU A 87 -3.70 2.74 -13.72
N SER A 88 -2.40 2.87 -13.53
CA SER A 88 -1.82 3.89 -12.68
C SER A 88 -1.83 5.24 -13.39
N VAL A 89 -2.47 6.23 -12.80
CA VAL A 89 -2.48 7.62 -13.29
C VAL A 89 -1.06 8.19 -13.42
N THR A 90 -0.19 7.88 -12.45
CA THR A 90 1.17 8.41 -12.41
C THR A 90 2.10 7.75 -13.43
N PHE A 91 1.95 6.45 -13.65
CA PHE A 91 2.88 5.68 -14.49
C PHE A 91 2.32 5.34 -15.87
N HIS A 92 1.03 5.60 -16.12
CA HIS A 92 0.32 5.28 -17.38
C HIS A 92 0.55 3.82 -17.82
N ARG A 93 0.52 2.88 -16.85
CA ARG A 93 0.70 1.44 -17.04
C ARG A 93 -0.23 0.67 -16.12
N PRO A 94 -0.57 -0.59 -16.43
CA PRO A 94 -1.34 -1.44 -15.53
C PRO A 94 -0.71 -1.51 -14.14
N VAL A 95 -1.53 -1.34 -13.10
CA VAL A 95 -1.08 -1.37 -11.70
C VAL A 95 -0.40 -2.71 -11.37
N ILE A 96 -0.91 -3.81 -11.93
CA ILE A 96 -0.37 -5.15 -11.68
C ILE A 96 1.08 -5.31 -12.19
N GLU A 97 1.44 -4.68 -13.31
CA GLU A 97 2.80 -4.69 -13.82
C GLU A 97 3.74 -3.94 -12.87
N LYS A 98 3.31 -2.74 -12.43
CA LYS A 98 4.10 -1.95 -11.49
C LYS A 98 4.29 -2.68 -10.15
N LEU A 99 3.25 -3.37 -9.70
CA LEU A 99 3.31 -4.18 -8.49
C LEU A 99 4.29 -5.35 -8.66
N ARG A 100 4.25 -6.03 -9.80
CA ARG A 100 5.16 -7.14 -10.13
C ARG A 100 6.62 -6.69 -10.16
N ASP A 101 6.88 -5.47 -10.66
CA ASP A 101 8.24 -4.90 -10.69
C ASP A 101 8.74 -4.50 -9.30
N ALA A 102 7.87 -3.91 -8.48
CA ALA A 102 8.24 -3.37 -7.18
C ALA A 102 8.21 -4.42 -6.04
N ALA A 103 7.31 -5.40 -6.09
CA ALA A 103 7.11 -6.36 -5.02
C ALA A 103 8.36 -7.19 -4.70
N PRO A 104 9.13 -7.73 -5.67
CA PRO A 104 10.33 -8.52 -5.38
C PRO A 104 11.35 -7.71 -4.58
N ILE A 105 11.62 -6.47 -5.00
CA ILE A 105 12.59 -5.59 -4.35
C ILE A 105 12.13 -5.26 -2.92
N THR A 106 10.84 -4.94 -2.75
CA THR A 106 10.27 -4.64 -1.43
C THR A 106 10.34 -5.85 -0.50
N LEU A 107 10.03 -7.06 -1.02
CA LEU A 107 10.12 -8.30 -0.25
C LEU A 107 11.57 -8.62 0.14
N GLU A 108 12.52 -8.53 -0.79
CA GLU A 108 13.93 -8.75 -0.53
C GLU A 108 14.45 -7.82 0.57
N MET A 109 14.19 -6.52 0.46
CA MET A 109 14.58 -5.53 1.47
C MET A 109 13.90 -5.78 2.82
N SER A 110 12.63 -6.20 2.82
CA SER A 110 11.90 -6.53 4.03
C SER A 110 12.48 -7.76 4.73
N PHE A 111 12.78 -8.82 3.97
CA PHE A 111 13.42 -10.02 4.51
C PHE A 111 14.81 -9.73 5.06
N LEU A 112 15.62 -8.96 4.34
CA LEU A 112 16.95 -8.57 4.80
C LEU A 112 16.87 -7.75 6.09
N SER A 113 15.97 -6.78 6.15
CA SER A 113 15.74 -5.96 7.35
C SER A 113 15.30 -6.81 8.55
N LEU A 114 14.40 -7.76 8.34
CA LEU A 114 13.97 -8.69 9.39
C LEU A 114 15.11 -9.62 9.83
N ALA A 115 15.86 -10.18 8.88
CA ALA A 115 16.97 -11.09 9.18
C ALA A 115 18.09 -10.42 9.98
N MET A 116 18.31 -9.14 9.78
CA MET A 116 19.30 -8.35 10.56
C MET A 116 18.69 -7.76 11.84
N GLY A 117 17.54 -7.12 11.72
CA GLY A 117 16.93 -6.37 12.82
C GLY A 117 16.41 -7.27 13.95
N PHE A 118 15.84 -8.43 13.60
CA PHE A 118 15.26 -9.33 14.59
C PHE A 118 16.30 -9.93 15.56
N PRO A 119 17.42 -10.53 15.09
CA PRO A 119 18.46 -11.01 15.97
C PRO A 119 19.12 -9.88 16.78
N MET A 120 19.39 -8.73 16.15
CA MET A 120 19.98 -7.59 16.85
C MET A 120 19.06 -7.07 17.96
N GLY A 121 17.77 -6.90 17.66
CA GLY A 121 16.78 -6.44 18.63
C GLY A 121 16.62 -7.39 19.82
N ILE A 122 16.54 -8.69 19.57
CA ILE A 122 16.46 -9.71 20.62
C ILE A 122 17.73 -9.69 21.45
N SER A 123 18.92 -9.70 20.84
CA SER A 123 20.19 -9.71 21.55
C SER A 123 20.36 -8.49 22.46
N LEU A 124 20.07 -7.30 21.92
CA LEU A 124 20.10 -6.06 22.70
C LEU A 124 19.07 -6.07 23.83
N GLY A 125 17.86 -6.57 23.58
CA GLY A 125 16.82 -6.69 24.60
C GLY A 125 17.22 -7.63 25.75
N ILE A 126 17.81 -8.80 25.43
CA ILE A 126 18.31 -9.75 26.45
C ILE A 126 19.46 -9.12 27.27
N LEU A 127 20.42 -8.50 26.58
CA LEU A 127 21.55 -7.86 27.27
C LEU A 127 21.09 -6.71 28.17
N SER A 128 20.13 -5.90 27.72
CA SER A 128 19.51 -4.83 28.49
C SER A 128 18.80 -5.38 29.75
N ALA A 129 18.10 -6.51 29.61
CA ALA A 129 17.43 -7.16 30.73
C ALA A 129 18.40 -7.76 31.74
N VAL A 130 19.51 -8.37 31.31
CA VAL A 130 20.55 -8.94 32.19
C VAL A 130 21.28 -7.83 32.96
N TRP A 131 21.51 -6.69 32.35
CA TRP A 131 22.16 -5.53 32.95
C TRP A 131 21.20 -4.41 33.29
N GLN A 132 20.01 -4.77 33.75
CA GLN A 132 18.96 -3.82 34.12
C GLN A 132 19.49 -2.73 35.07
N ASP A 133 19.05 -1.48 34.80
CA ASP A 133 19.43 -0.27 35.55
C ASP A 133 20.93 0.11 35.52
N LYS A 134 21.75 -0.64 34.77
CA LYS A 134 23.16 -0.28 34.54
C LYS A 134 23.28 0.67 33.34
N LEU A 135 24.48 1.26 33.19
CA LEU A 135 24.78 2.19 32.09
C LEU A 135 24.44 1.63 30.72
N PHE A 136 24.69 0.34 30.48
CA PHE A 136 24.39 -0.33 29.23
C PHE A 136 22.88 -0.29 28.89
N ASP A 137 22.03 -0.60 29.86
CA ASP A 137 20.58 -0.57 29.72
C ASP A 137 20.08 0.86 29.42
N GLN A 138 20.58 1.85 30.19
CA GLN A 138 20.20 3.25 29.99
C GLN A 138 20.61 3.78 28.60
N VAL A 139 21.84 3.47 28.18
CA VAL A 139 22.35 3.86 26.85
C VAL A 139 21.54 3.17 25.74
N SER A 140 21.27 1.86 25.86
CA SER A 140 20.49 1.10 24.88
C SER A 140 19.08 1.68 24.71
N ARG A 141 18.39 2.01 25.80
CA ARG A 141 17.08 2.67 25.77
C ARG A 141 17.14 4.05 25.13
N PHE A 142 18.13 4.86 25.51
CA PHE A 142 18.30 6.19 24.92
C PHE A 142 18.51 6.11 23.41
N VAL A 143 19.41 5.23 22.97
CA VAL A 143 19.68 5.02 21.54
C VAL A 143 18.43 4.54 20.81
N ALA A 144 17.71 3.56 21.34
CA ALA A 144 16.48 3.05 20.73
C ALA A 144 15.43 4.15 20.59
N ILE A 145 15.19 4.96 21.62
CA ILE A 145 14.25 6.08 21.58
C ILE A 145 14.70 7.14 20.56
N ALA A 146 16.00 7.47 20.53
CA ALA A 146 16.56 8.43 19.60
C ALA A 146 16.31 7.97 18.13
N PHE A 147 16.60 6.72 17.80
CA PHE A 147 16.38 6.19 16.45
C PHE A 147 14.90 6.13 16.07
N VAL A 148 14.01 5.75 16.98
CA VAL A 148 12.55 5.74 16.72
C VAL A 148 11.99 7.16 16.55
N SER A 149 12.60 8.16 17.20
CA SER A 149 12.18 9.56 17.11
C SER A 149 12.61 10.24 15.80
N LEU A 150 13.61 9.68 15.11
CA LEU A 150 14.09 10.24 13.85
C LEU A 150 13.22 9.76 12.67
N PRO A 151 12.85 10.66 11.73
CA PRO A 151 12.15 10.27 10.52
C PRO A 151 13.01 9.32 9.67
N ILE A 152 12.47 8.14 9.34
CA ILE A 152 13.19 7.09 8.60
C ILE A 152 13.74 7.62 7.26
N PHE A 153 12.99 8.46 6.54
CA PHE A 153 13.44 9.05 5.28
C PHE A 153 14.66 9.95 5.47
N TRP A 154 14.73 10.68 6.59
CA TRP A 154 15.87 11.54 6.91
C TRP A 154 17.12 10.71 7.17
N LEU A 155 17.00 9.64 7.95
CA LEU A 155 18.11 8.69 8.17
C LEU A 155 18.58 8.06 6.86
N ALA A 156 17.65 7.63 5.99
CA ALA A 156 17.99 7.06 4.70
C ALA A 156 18.78 8.03 3.82
N MET A 157 18.36 9.30 3.77
CA MET A 157 19.09 10.35 3.03
C MET A 157 20.50 10.60 3.62
N MET A 158 20.64 10.63 4.94
CA MET A 158 21.93 10.77 5.60
C MET A 158 22.89 9.64 5.23
N PHE A 159 22.43 8.39 5.26
CA PHE A 159 23.25 7.24 4.87
C PHE A 159 23.60 7.20 3.38
N GLN A 160 22.83 7.84 2.53
CA GLN A 160 23.12 7.94 1.09
C GLN A 160 24.25 8.96 0.78
N TYR A 161 24.48 9.93 1.66
CA TYR A 161 25.49 10.96 1.49
C TYR A 161 26.84 10.66 2.17
N ILE A 162 26.94 9.54 2.91
CA ILE A 162 28.17 9.05 3.53
C ILE A 162 28.83 8.01 2.66
#